data_14494020cb386c1363128fb05263ccb1
#
_entry.id   14494020cb386c1363128fb05263ccb1
#
_cell.length_a   1.000
_cell.length_b   1.000
_cell.length_c   1.000
_cell.angle_alpha   90.00
_cell.angle_beta   90.00
_cell.angle_gamma   90.00
#
_symmetry.space_group_name_H-M   'P 1'
#
loop_
_entity.id
_entity.type
_entity.pdbx_description
1 polymer ?
#
loop_
_entity_poly.entity_id
_entity_poly.type
_entity_poly.pdbx_seq_one_letter_code
_entity_poly.pdbx_strand_id
1 'polypeptide(L)'
;MKNNFTNDDQLISLSEFSEFMFHASVPIEDIMDYKGNPILQVFPYWRRHGLLPFIPKGKWNIKISFAQLIWLRILDTLREFSVSLSSSKMVCDYFFKNAYEDELPKWNLTENKKAIEERIATGTTLDNDEHTLAEINRMLS
;
A
#
# COMPACT_ATOMS: atom_id res chain seq x y z
N MET A 1 -19.11 -38.31 10.13
CA MET A 1 -17.89 -37.46 10.10
C MET A 1 -18.33 -36.02 10.31
N LYS A 2 -18.11 -35.48 11.49
CA LYS A 2 -18.37 -34.07 11.78
C LYS A 2 -17.12 -33.30 11.36
N ASN A 3 -17.19 -32.54 10.28
CA ASN A 3 -16.15 -31.60 9.89
C ASN A 3 -16.25 -30.41 10.86
N ASN A 4 -15.45 -30.43 11.91
CA ASN A 4 -15.15 -29.23 12.69
C ASN A 4 -14.18 -28.37 11.88
N PHE A 5 -14.72 -27.58 10.96
CA PHE A 5 -14.03 -26.37 10.54
C PHE A 5 -14.17 -25.38 11.72
N THR A 6 -13.18 -25.35 12.58
CA THR A 6 -12.99 -24.21 13.47
C THR A 6 -12.61 -23.04 12.58
N ASN A 7 -13.55 -22.12 12.40
CA ASN A 7 -13.32 -20.80 11.83
C ASN A 7 -12.50 -19.97 12.83
N ASP A 8 -11.25 -20.34 13.05
CA ASP A 8 -10.20 -19.47 13.54
C ASP A 8 -9.48 -18.87 12.30
N ASP A 9 -10.26 -18.33 11.37
CA ASP A 9 -9.76 -17.33 10.44
C ASP A 9 -9.44 -16.10 11.30
N GLN A 10 -8.19 -16.03 11.77
CA GLN A 10 -7.65 -14.83 12.40
C GLN A 10 -7.80 -13.69 11.41
N LEU A 11 -8.85 -12.90 11.61
CA LEU A 11 -8.99 -11.61 10.93
C LEU A 11 -7.77 -10.79 11.33
N ILE A 12 -6.82 -10.67 10.41
CA ILE A 12 -5.67 -9.78 10.57
C ILE A 12 -6.23 -8.40 10.90
N SER A 13 -5.83 -7.83 12.04
CA SER A 13 -6.28 -6.49 12.40
C SER A 13 -5.83 -5.49 11.33
N LEU A 14 -6.57 -4.40 11.18
CA LEU A 14 -6.22 -3.34 10.22
C LEU A 14 -4.81 -2.77 10.51
N SER A 15 -4.41 -2.76 11.77
CA SER A 15 -3.08 -2.35 12.23
C SER A 15 -2.00 -3.33 11.77
N GLU A 16 -2.19 -4.63 11.95
CA GLU A 16 -1.25 -5.66 11.50
C GLU A 16 -1.13 -5.68 9.98
N PHE A 17 -2.25 -5.53 9.27
CA PHE A 17 -2.24 -5.42 7.81
C PHE A 17 -1.49 -4.18 7.35
N SER A 18 -1.72 -3.03 7.97
CA SER A 18 -1.02 -1.78 7.67
C SER A 18 0.48 -1.91 7.93
N GLU A 19 0.87 -2.49 9.06
CA GLU A 19 2.28 -2.73 9.38
C GLU A 19 2.92 -3.65 8.34
N PHE A 20 2.28 -4.77 8.01
CA PHE A 20 2.75 -5.68 6.97
C PHE A 20 2.93 -4.99 5.61
N MET A 21 1.97 -4.17 5.20
CA MET A 21 1.98 -3.52 3.88
C MET A 21 3.02 -2.40 3.77
N PHE A 22 3.26 -1.65 4.85
CA PHE A 22 4.05 -0.42 4.80
C PHE A 22 5.38 -0.49 5.54
N HIS A 23 5.66 -1.57 6.28
CA HIS A 23 6.97 -1.78 6.88
C HIS A 23 8.02 -2.11 5.81
N ALA A 24 9.14 -1.40 5.82
CA ALA A 24 10.25 -1.61 4.88
C ALA A 24 11.06 -2.85 5.27
N SER A 25 10.75 -4.00 4.67
CA SER A 25 11.34 -5.30 5.01
C SER A 25 12.04 -6.00 3.85
N VAL A 26 11.70 -5.66 2.60
CA VAL A 26 12.19 -6.35 1.40
C VAL A 26 13.45 -5.67 0.90
N PRO A 27 14.62 -6.36 0.89
CA PRO A 27 15.84 -5.84 0.27
C PRO A 27 15.64 -5.66 -1.24
N ILE A 28 15.93 -4.47 -1.74
CA ILE A 28 15.69 -4.15 -3.16
C ILE A 28 16.65 -4.91 -4.09
N GLU A 29 17.83 -5.26 -3.61
CA GLU A 29 18.82 -6.04 -4.35
C GLU A 29 18.36 -7.45 -4.69
N ASP A 30 17.43 -8.01 -3.94
CA ASP A 30 16.89 -9.36 -4.15
C ASP A 30 15.79 -9.40 -5.21
N ILE A 31 15.36 -8.22 -5.71
CA ILE A 31 14.25 -8.13 -6.66
C ILE A 31 14.79 -8.22 -8.09
N MET A 32 14.29 -9.20 -8.83
CA MET A 32 14.56 -9.37 -10.26
C MET A 32 13.42 -8.83 -11.12
N ASP A 33 13.76 -8.31 -12.30
CA ASP A 33 12.78 -7.91 -13.30
C ASP A 33 12.24 -9.15 -14.07
N TYR A 34 11.29 -8.94 -14.99
CA TYR A 34 10.70 -10.01 -15.79
C TYR A 34 11.71 -10.74 -16.70
N LYS A 35 12.88 -10.17 -16.96
CA LYS A 35 13.98 -10.80 -17.70
C LYS A 35 14.99 -11.52 -16.82
N GLY A 36 14.82 -11.49 -15.50
CA GLY A 36 15.74 -12.07 -14.53
C GLY A 36 16.97 -11.20 -14.25
N ASN A 37 16.94 -9.90 -14.58
CA ASN A 37 18.00 -8.95 -14.21
C ASN A 37 17.65 -8.24 -12.89
N PRO A 38 18.64 -7.76 -12.12
CA PRO A 38 18.36 -6.96 -10.96
C PRO A 38 17.50 -5.74 -11.29
N ILE A 39 16.38 -5.55 -10.58
CA ILE A 39 15.43 -4.46 -10.86
C ILE A 39 16.05 -3.07 -10.72
N LEU A 40 17.11 -2.97 -9.93
CA LEU A 40 17.89 -1.73 -9.77
C LEU A 40 18.45 -1.16 -11.09
N GLN A 41 18.67 -2.01 -12.09
CA GLN A 41 19.19 -1.57 -13.40
C GLN A 41 18.22 -0.63 -14.15
N VAL A 42 16.92 -0.77 -13.90
CA VAL A 42 15.90 0.07 -14.55
C VAL A 42 15.52 1.31 -13.73
N PHE A 43 15.95 1.39 -12.47
CA PHE A 43 15.62 2.50 -11.57
C PHE A 43 16.03 3.88 -12.07
N PRO A 44 17.24 4.11 -12.64
CA PRO A 44 17.62 5.42 -13.16
C PRO A 44 16.64 5.91 -14.24
N TYR A 45 16.18 4.99 -15.08
CA TYR A 45 15.19 5.28 -16.11
C TYR A 45 13.82 5.64 -15.49
N TRP A 46 13.30 4.80 -14.59
CA TRP A 46 12.03 5.06 -13.92
C TRP A 46 12.04 6.34 -13.08
N ARG A 47 13.16 6.64 -12.40
CA ARG A 47 13.31 7.90 -11.65
C ARG A 47 13.29 9.12 -12.53
N ARG A 48 13.99 9.09 -13.67
CA ARG A 48 14.02 10.20 -14.64
C ARG A 48 12.62 10.57 -15.11
N HIS A 49 11.74 9.58 -15.21
CA HIS A 49 10.37 9.75 -15.67
C HIS A 49 9.34 9.88 -14.55
N GLY A 50 9.79 10.02 -13.30
CA GLY A 50 8.90 10.25 -12.16
C GLY A 50 7.98 9.08 -11.80
N LEU A 51 8.41 7.84 -12.09
CA LEU A 51 7.65 6.62 -11.81
C LEU A 51 7.93 6.04 -10.41
N LEU A 52 8.87 6.60 -9.66
CA LEU A 52 9.27 6.17 -8.32
C LEU A 52 9.15 7.30 -7.29
N PRO A 53 7.93 7.87 -7.07
CA PRO A 53 7.76 9.08 -6.24
C PRO A 53 8.09 8.86 -4.75
N PHE A 54 8.00 7.62 -4.28
CA PHE A 54 8.16 7.27 -2.86
C PHE A 54 9.48 6.54 -2.54
N ILE A 55 10.34 6.29 -3.52
CA ILE A 55 11.63 5.64 -3.29
C ILE A 55 12.71 6.71 -3.14
N PRO A 56 13.40 6.80 -1.98
CA PRO A 56 14.43 7.80 -1.74
C PRO A 56 15.57 7.75 -2.76
N LYS A 57 16.13 8.90 -3.11
CA LYS A 57 17.31 8.99 -3.97
C LYS A 57 18.59 8.64 -3.17
N GLY A 58 19.51 7.94 -3.80
CA GLY A 58 20.91 7.92 -3.37
C GLY A 58 21.32 6.87 -2.34
N LYS A 59 20.51 5.88 -1.98
CA LYS A 59 20.92 4.77 -1.10
C LYS A 59 20.88 3.44 -1.83
N TRP A 60 21.99 2.68 -1.79
CA TRP A 60 22.12 1.39 -2.45
C TRP A 60 21.52 0.22 -1.64
N ASN A 61 21.44 0.34 -0.31
CA ASN A 61 20.89 -0.68 0.59
C ASN A 61 19.50 -0.25 1.08
N ILE A 62 18.57 -0.13 0.14
CA ILE A 62 17.20 0.28 0.47
C ILE A 62 16.38 -0.98 0.72
N LYS A 63 15.70 -1.01 1.87
CA LYS A 63 14.57 -1.91 2.06
C LYS A 63 13.30 -1.20 1.63
N ILE A 64 12.44 -1.91 0.94
CA ILE A 64 11.14 -1.42 0.52
C ILE A 64 10.02 -2.16 1.24
N SER A 65 8.87 -1.53 1.31
CA SER A 65 7.66 -2.14 1.84
C SER A 65 7.00 -3.06 0.80
N PHE A 66 6.09 -3.89 1.26
CA PHE A 66 5.32 -4.75 0.37
C PHE A 66 4.48 -3.95 -0.63
N ALA A 67 3.88 -2.83 -0.21
CA ALA A 67 3.16 -1.92 -1.10
C ALA A 67 4.06 -1.34 -2.20
N GLN A 68 5.29 -0.95 -1.86
CA GLN A 68 6.28 -0.50 -2.83
C GLN A 68 6.70 -1.62 -3.80
N LEU A 69 6.86 -2.84 -3.29
CA LEU A 69 7.14 -4.02 -4.14
C LEU A 69 6.01 -4.26 -5.15
N ILE A 70 4.74 -4.19 -4.72
CA ILE A 70 3.60 -4.32 -5.63
C ILE A 70 3.69 -3.28 -6.75
N TRP A 71 4.00 -2.02 -6.44
CA TRP A 71 4.15 -0.99 -7.44
C TRP A 71 5.28 -1.28 -8.44
N LEU A 72 6.44 -1.73 -7.95
CA LEU A 72 7.55 -2.14 -8.83
C LEU A 72 7.15 -3.28 -9.75
N ARG A 73 6.35 -4.24 -9.28
CA ARG A 73 5.82 -5.33 -10.10
C ARG A 73 4.83 -4.84 -11.16
N ILE A 74 3.98 -3.88 -10.82
CA ILE A 74 3.10 -3.23 -11.80
C ILE A 74 3.92 -2.55 -12.90
N LEU A 75 4.93 -1.76 -12.56
CA LEU A 75 5.80 -1.10 -13.54
C LEU A 75 6.54 -2.11 -14.44
N ASP A 76 7.06 -3.17 -13.84
CA ASP A 76 7.77 -4.22 -14.57
C ASP A 76 6.83 -4.96 -15.54
N THR A 77 5.61 -5.25 -15.13
CA THR A 77 4.56 -5.84 -15.97
C THR A 77 4.16 -4.91 -17.12
N LEU A 78 3.96 -3.62 -16.85
CA LEU A 78 3.67 -2.63 -17.89
C LEU A 78 4.79 -2.58 -18.93
N ARG A 79 6.05 -2.68 -18.49
CA ARG A 79 7.22 -2.74 -19.36
C ARG A 79 7.27 -4.04 -20.17
N GLU A 80 6.97 -5.18 -19.58
CA GLU A 80 6.88 -6.48 -20.25
C GLU A 80 5.89 -6.43 -21.41
N PHE A 81 4.73 -5.83 -21.19
CA PHE A 81 3.70 -5.66 -22.21
C PHE A 81 3.95 -4.46 -23.16
N SER A 82 5.14 -3.86 -23.10
CA SER A 82 5.52 -2.73 -23.95
C SER A 82 4.56 -1.52 -23.86
N VAL A 83 3.95 -1.33 -22.68
CA VAL A 83 3.10 -0.16 -22.43
C VAL A 83 3.95 1.12 -22.50
N SER A 84 3.41 2.15 -23.16
CA SER A 84 4.14 3.41 -23.32
C SER A 84 4.48 4.05 -21.98
N LEU A 85 5.60 4.79 -21.96
CA LEU A 85 6.03 5.51 -20.78
C LEU A 85 4.99 6.55 -20.32
N SER A 86 4.33 7.22 -21.25
CA SER A 86 3.26 8.16 -20.94
C SER A 86 2.06 7.50 -20.28
N SER A 87 1.66 6.31 -20.73
CA SER A 87 0.60 5.53 -20.11
C SER A 87 1.00 5.04 -18.72
N SER A 88 2.22 4.56 -18.55
CA SER A 88 2.76 4.18 -17.22
C SER A 88 2.80 5.37 -16.27
N LYS A 89 3.11 6.57 -16.76
CA LYS A 89 3.08 7.81 -15.98
C LYS A 89 1.66 8.21 -15.57
N MET A 90 0.68 8.04 -16.46
CA MET A 90 -0.74 8.26 -16.11
C MET A 90 -1.20 7.33 -14.99
N VAL A 91 -0.83 6.05 -15.05
CA VAL A 91 -1.14 5.09 -13.97
C VAL A 91 -0.47 5.51 -12.66
N CYS A 92 0.80 5.91 -12.71
CA CYS A 92 1.53 6.41 -11.54
C CYS A 92 0.85 7.65 -10.94
N ASP A 93 0.50 8.62 -11.75
CA ASP A 93 -0.15 9.85 -11.30
C ASP A 93 -1.56 9.56 -10.72
N TYR A 94 -2.29 8.64 -11.32
CA TYR A 94 -3.58 8.21 -10.77
C TYR A 94 -3.45 7.63 -9.38
N PHE A 95 -2.49 6.72 -9.14
CA PHE A 95 -2.31 6.09 -7.82
C PHE A 95 -1.70 7.02 -6.77
N PHE A 96 -0.78 7.91 -7.17
CA PHE A 96 0.03 8.65 -6.19
C PHE A 96 -0.26 10.14 -6.12
N LYS A 97 -0.79 10.77 -7.18
CA LYS A 97 -1.22 12.17 -7.11
C LYS A 97 -2.70 12.28 -6.77
N ASN A 98 -3.56 11.62 -7.52
CA ASN A 98 -5.00 11.77 -7.37
C ASN A 98 -5.50 11.18 -6.04
N ALA A 99 -4.87 10.10 -5.55
CA ALA A 99 -5.22 9.53 -4.25
C ALA A 99 -4.87 10.44 -3.06
N TYR A 100 -3.97 11.42 -3.25
CA TYR A 100 -3.61 12.40 -2.22
C TYR A 100 -4.26 13.76 -2.42
N GLU A 101 -4.61 14.12 -3.66
CA GLU A 101 -5.25 15.39 -4.01
C GLU A 101 -6.78 15.30 -3.96
N ASP A 102 -7.36 14.13 -4.28
CA ASP A 102 -8.79 13.89 -4.12
C ASP A 102 -9.13 13.55 -2.66
N GLU A 103 -10.25 14.06 -2.18
CA GLU A 103 -10.78 13.86 -0.82
C GLU A 103 -11.15 12.39 -0.50
N LEU A 104 -10.86 11.44 -1.40
CA LEU A 104 -11.14 10.01 -1.24
C LEU A 104 -10.55 9.40 0.05
N PRO A 105 -9.29 9.67 0.44
CA PRO A 105 -8.78 9.19 1.71
C PRO A 105 -9.50 9.83 2.91
N LYS A 106 -9.83 11.12 2.82
CA LYS A 106 -10.59 11.82 3.86
C LYS A 106 -12.03 11.30 3.95
N TRP A 107 -12.67 11.08 2.83
CA TRP A 107 -14.00 10.50 2.78
C TRP A 107 -14.03 9.09 3.38
N ASN A 108 -13.10 8.21 3.00
CA ASN A 108 -12.98 6.86 3.56
C ASN A 108 -12.72 6.88 5.07
N LEU A 109 -11.86 7.76 5.54
CA LEU A 109 -11.60 7.94 6.97
C LEU A 109 -12.84 8.44 7.71
N THR A 110 -13.60 9.34 7.10
CA THR A 110 -14.83 9.90 7.68
C THR A 110 -15.93 8.83 7.76
N GLU A 111 -16.11 8.01 6.73
CA GLU A 111 -17.07 6.91 6.75
C GLU A 111 -16.68 5.82 7.75
N ASN A 112 -15.40 5.47 7.82
CA ASN A 112 -14.90 4.52 8.81
C ASN A 112 -15.09 5.05 10.24
N LYS A 113 -14.81 6.33 10.47
CA LYS A 113 -15.05 6.99 11.75
C LYS A 113 -16.52 6.85 12.16
N LYS A 114 -17.44 7.20 11.26
CA LYS A 114 -18.88 7.12 11.50
C LYS A 114 -19.33 5.69 11.83
N ALA A 115 -18.84 4.69 11.08
CA ALA A 115 -19.15 3.30 11.33
C ALA A 115 -18.64 2.81 12.71
N ILE A 116 -17.48 3.28 13.16
CA ILE A 116 -16.94 2.97 14.48
C ILE A 116 -17.76 3.66 15.56
N GLU A 117 -18.08 4.94 15.42
CA GLU A 117 -18.92 5.70 16.36
C GLU A 117 -20.29 5.07 16.51
N GLU A 118 -20.92 4.57 15.43
CA GLU A 118 -22.18 3.84 15.46
C GLU A 118 -22.07 2.50 16.24
N ARG A 119 -20.97 1.74 16.05
CA ARG A 119 -20.73 0.51 16.82
C ARG A 119 -20.56 0.79 18.31
N ILE A 120 -19.81 1.83 18.65
CA ILE A 120 -19.64 2.25 20.05
C ILE A 120 -20.99 2.64 20.65
N ALA A 121 -21.79 3.41 19.94
CA ALA A 121 -23.09 3.87 20.40
C ALA A 121 -24.12 2.74 20.57
N THR A 122 -24.02 1.68 19.77
CA THR A 122 -24.92 0.50 19.81
C THR A 122 -24.41 -0.60 20.76
N GLY A 123 -23.24 -0.42 21.39
CA GLY A 123 -22.65 -1.42 22.30
C GLY A 123 -22.10 -2.66 21.60
N THR A 124 -21.88 -2.60 20.28
CA THR A 124 -21.26 -3.66 19.45
C THR A 124 -19.78 -3.40 19.19
N THR A 125 -19.09 -2.80 20.15
CA THR A 125 -17.69 -2.39 20.07
C THR A 125 -16.76 -3.57 19.87
N LEU A 126 -15.81 -3.46 18.96
CA LEU A 126 -14.68 -4.39 18.81
C LEU A 126 -13.49 -3.90 19.64
N ASP A 127 -12.62 -4.82 20.07
CA ASP A 127 -11.51 -4.54 21.01
C ASP A 127 -10.58 -3.38 20.63
N ASN A 128 -10.52 -3.02 19.35
CA ASN A 128 -9.65 -1.95 18.85
C ASN A 128 -10.39 -0.69 18.37
N ASP A 129 -11.71 -0.62 18.50
CA ASP A 129 -12.49 0.50 17.94
C ASP A 129 -12.09 1.86 18.53
N GLU A 130 -11.85 1.94 19.83
CA GLU A 130 -11.44 3.20 20.49
C GLU A 130 -10.06 3.67 20.02
N HIS A 131 -9.10 2.74 19.89
CA HIS A 131 -7.76 3.05 19.41
C HIS A 131 -7.79 3.51 17.94
N THR A 132 -8.54 2.79 17.10
CA THR A 132 -8.70 3.12 15.68
C THR A 132 -9.38 4.47 15.49
N LEU A 133 -10.38 4.79 16.31
CA LEU A 133 -11.06 6.09 16.30
C LEU A 133 -10.11 7.24 16.67
N ALA A 134 -9.25 7.03 17.65
CA ALA A 134 -8.24 8.01 18.05
C ALA A 134 -7.23 8.28 16.92
N GLU A 135 -6.78 7.23 16.23
CA GLU A 135 -5.89 7.36 15.06
C GLU A 135 -6.56 8.09 13.90
N ILE A 136 -7.80 7.72 13.55
CA ILE A 136 -8.55 8.40 12.49
C ILE A 136 -8.74 9.89 12.81
N ASN A 137 -9.07 10.23 14.04
CA ASN A 137 -9.21 11.63 14.47
C ASN A 137 -7.90 12.41 14.32
N ARG A 138 -6.76 11.76 14.60
CA ARG A 138 -5.43 12.37 14.39
C ARG A 138 -5.11 12.58 12.91
N MET A 139 -5.55 11.67 12.03
CA MET A 139 -5.33 11.81 10.58
C MET A 139 -6.24 12.86 9.93
N LEU A 140 -7.42 13.12 10.52
CA LEU A 140 -8.38 14.08 10.01
C LEU A 140 -8.14 15.51 10.55
N SER A 141 -7.30 15.65 11.58
CA SER A 141 -6.92 16.96 12.16
C SER A 141 -5.79 17.61 11.34
#